data_9be88f228be09939d52a21145f6a23e5
#
_entry.id   9be88f228be09939d52a21145f6a23e5
#
_cell.length_a   1.000
_cell.length_b   1.000
_cell.length_c   1.000
_cell.angle_alpha   90.00
_cell.angle_beta   90.00
_cell.angle_gamma   90.00
#
_symmetry.space_group_name_H-M   'P 1'
#
loop_
_entity.id
_entity.type
_entity.pdbx_description
1 polymer ?
#
loop_
_entity_poly.entity_id
_entity_poly.type
_entity_poly.pdbx_seq_one_letter_code
_entity_poly.pdbx_strand_id
1 'polypeptide(L)'
;RSAYETRLNFARGRISEPFRPYLKDEARIVDTATFYFEGYPQLELDNDVRPRGSIVYMSNFGPDRVTLTQGSWPGPENATAPPGTPVDVVVDGLGLELLGLDVGDVMEIFPAASFADPPRMPVRIAGVFERNDPDDEFWYGVGSNFSLQNDRWTIIPMFTSEDAVFNRVIGQYPTLYTDVTWYYYLDRETLRASDVDRLQQTVFVAEREIEFNLKNSSSRIRLDDLLEDFESRLLLARVPLFLVVFLITGILLYYLALVSGLIV
;
A
#
# COMPACT_ATOMS: atom_id res chain seq x y z
N ARG A 1 -12.08 6.13 -16.65
CA ARG A 1 -10.67 6.52 -16.77
C ARG A 1 -10.47 8.03 -16.54
N SER A 2 -11.20 8.92 -17.21
CA SER A 2 -11.07 10.38 -17.06
C SER A 2 -11.24 10.87 -15.60
N ALA A 3 -12.24 10.36 -14.87
CA ALA A 3 -12.43 10.69 -13.46
C ALA A 3 -11.27 10.20 -12.59
N TYR A 4 -10.71 9.05 -12.89
CA TYR A 4 -9.52 8.51 -12.22
C TYR A 4 -8.29 9.38 -12.48
N GLU A 5 -8.02 9.75 -13.72
CA GLU A 5 -6.89 10.61 -14.09
C GLU A 5 -6.96 11.99 -13.40
N THR A 6 -8.17 12.54 -13.28
CA THR A 6 -8.40 13.78 -12.53
C THR A 6 -8.02 13.61 -11.05
N ARG A 7 -8.45 12.52 -10.41
CA ARG A 7 -8.12 12.22 -9.01
C ARG A 7 -6.63 11.93 -8.83
N LEU A 8 -6.02 11.22 -9.77
CA LEU A 8 -4.59 10.94 -9.77
C LEU A 8 -3.76 12.23 -9.85
N ASN A 9 -4.12 13.14 -10.75
CA ASN A 9 -3.43 14.42 -10.87
C ASN A 9 -3.62 15.28 -9.61
N PHE A 10 -4.80 15.24 -9.01
CA PHE A 10 -5.05 15.89 -7.72
C PHE A 10 -4.17 15.30 -6.62
N ALA A 11 -4.15 13.97 -6.47
CA ALA A 11 -3.34 13.29 -5.47
C ALA A 11 -1.86 13.62 -5.63
N ARG A 12 -1.33 13.55 -6.84
CA ARG A 12 0.07 13.90 -7.12
C ARG A 12 0.41 15.35 -6.81
N GLY A 13 -0.40 16.29 -7.26
CA GLY A 13 -0.09 17.72 -7.14
C GLY A 13 -0.42 18.32 -5.77
N ARG A 14 -1.47 17.83 -5.11
CA ARG A 14 -1.96 18.42 -3.85
C ARG A 14 -1.59 17.62 -2.61
N ILE A 15 -1.43 16.33 -2.77
CA ILE A 15 -1.11 15.43 -1.65
C ILE A 15 0.37 15.02 -1.69
N SER A 16 0.86 14.38 -2.76
CA SER A 16 2.24 13.87 -2.81
C SER A 16 3.28 14.99 -2.79
N GLU A 17 3.08 16.06 -3.56
CA GLU A 17 4.09 17.11 -3.73
C GLU A 17 4.49 17.81 -2.41
N PRO A 18 3.57 18.17 -1.49
CA PRO A 18 3.92 18.71 -0.18
C PRO A 18 4.72 17.74 0.71
N PHE A 19 4.52 16.43 0.56
CA PHE A 19 5.24 15.43 1.33
C PHE A 19 6.58 15.03 0.71
N ARG A 20 6.83 15.36 -0.55
CA ARG A 20 8.00 14.94 -1.33
C ARG A 20 9.33 15.09 -0.60
N PRO A 21 9.61 16.19 0.16
CA PRO A 21 10.86 16.31 0.90
C PRO A 21 11.07 15.26 2.01
N TYR A 22 9.98 14.59 2.41
CA TYR A 22 9.95 13.66 3.54
C TYR A 22 9.69 12.22 3.09
N LEU A 23 9.47 12.00 1.78
CA LEU A 23 9.14 10.68 1.26
C LEU A 23 10.40 9.86 0.99
N LYS A 24 10.41 8.64 1.53
CA LYS A 24 11.33 7.59 1.15
C LYS A 24 10.82 6.84 -0.08
N ASP A 25 9.52 6.57 -0.11
CA ASP A 25 8.86 5.80 -1.16
C ASP A 25 7.36 6.11 -1.23
N GLU A 26 6.73 5.72 -2.32
CA GLU A 26 5.28 5.77 -2.48
C GLU A 26 4.78 4.53 -3.22
N ALA A 27 3.58 4.06 -2.88
CA ALA A 27 2.90 3.03 -3.63
C ALA A 27 1.47 3.45 -3.94
N ARG A 28 1.01 3.12 -5.13
CA ARG A 28 -0.38 3.26 -5.54
C ARG A 28 -0.90 1.91 -5.95
N ILE A 29 -2.04 1.54 -5.37
CA ILE A 29 -2.71 0.29 -5.66
C ILE A 29 -4.08 0.61 -6.24
N VAL A 30 -4.40 -0.02 -7.35
CA VAL A 30 -5.74 -0.06 -7.92
C VAL A 30 -6.23 -1.49 -7.77
N ASP A 31 -7.23 -1.69 -6.93
CA ASP A 31 -7.81 -3.00 -6.65
C ASP A 31 -9.29 -3.03 -7.06
N THR A 32 -9.68 -4.09 -7.73
CA THR A 32 -11.06 -4.28 -8.15
C THR A 32 -11.86 -5.02 -7.09
N ALA A 33 -13.19 -4.89 -7.13
CA ALA A 33 -14.06 -5.81 -6.43
C ALA A 33 -13.76 -7.27 -6.81
N THR A 34 -14.11 -8.19 -5.94
CA THR A 34 -13.77 -9.61 -6.09
C THR A 34 -14.55 -10.28 -7.22
N PHE A 35 -13.87 -11.25 -7.83
CA PHE A 35 -14.38 -12.15 -8.85
C PHE A 35 -14.50 -13.56 -8.29
N TYR A 36 -15.47 -14.30 -8.79
CA TYR A 36 -15.52 -15.75 -8.67
C TYR A 36 -14.83 -16.41 -9.84
N PHE A 37 -14.32 -17.62 -9.62
CA PHE A 37 -13.73 -18.47 -10.65
C PHE A 37 -14.79 -19.44 -11.19
N GLU A 38 -14.87 -19.59 -12.51
CA GLU A 38 -15.76 -20.57 -13.13
C GLU A 38 -15.35 -22.00 -12.72
N GLY A 39 -16.34 -22.85 -12.46
CA GLY A 39 -16.11 -24.24 -12.06
C GLY A 39 -15.90 -24.47 -10.56
N TYR A 40 -15.74 -23.41 -9.76
CA TYR A 40 -15.73 -23.57 -8.31
C TYR A 40 -17.17 -23.58 -7.76
N PRO A 41 -17.54 -24.53 -6.90
CA PRO A 41 -18.88 -24.60 -6.32
C PRO A 41 -19.14 -23.38 -5.43
N GLN A 42 -20.01 -22.50 -5.91
CA GLN A 42 -20.21 -21.18 -5.30
C GLN A 42 -21.24 -21.15 -4.17
N LEU A 43 -22.07 -22.19 -4.07
CA LEU A 43 -23.31 -22.11 -3.28
C LEU A 43 -23.47 -23.19 -2.20
N GLU A 44 -22.65 -24.22 -2.17
CA GLU A 44 -22.93 -25.41 -1.33
C GLU A 44 -22.00 -25.60 -0.11
N LEU A 45 -21.05 -24.72 0.12
CA LEU A 45 -20.16 -24.86 1.26
C LEU A 45 -20.59 -23.89 2.37
N ASP A 46 -20.93 -24.43 3.52
CA ASP A 46 -21.16 -23.67 4.77
C ASP A 46 -19.90 -22.89 5.25
N ASN A 47 -18.76 -23.14 4.63
CA ASN A 47 -17.51 -22.45 4.90
C ASN A 47 -17.15 -21.54 3.73
N ASP A 48 -17.04 -20.25 3.98
CA ASP A 48 -16.66 -19.21 3.03
C ASP A 48 -15.17 -19.27 2.57
N VAL A 49 -14.55 -20.43 2.59
CA VAL A 49 -13.15 -20.65 2.17
C VAL A 49 -12.99 -20.66 0.65
N ARG A 50 -14.00 -20.22 -0.07
CA ARG A 50 -13.96 -20.22 -1.55
C ARG A 50 -12.91 -19.24 -2.05
N PRO A 51 -12.07 -19.65 -2.99
CA PRO A 51 -11.16 -18.72 -3.63
C PRO A 51 -11.95 -17.66 -4.39
N ARG A 52 -11.59 -16.40 -4.13
CA ARG A 52 -12.03 -15.23 -4.88
C ARG A 52 -10.80 -14.53 -5.40
N GLY A 53 -10.84 -14.04 -6.61
CA GLY A 53 -9.77 -13.22 -7.17
C GLY A 53 -10.10 -11.75 -7.09
N SER A 54 -9.09 -10.90 -7.07
CA SER A 54 -9.19 -9.49 -7.44
C SER A 54 -8.14 -9.17 -8.50
N ILE A 55 -8.43 -8.23 -9.40
CA ILE A 55 -7.44 -7.75 -10.36
C ILE A 55 -6.80 -6.51 -9.76
N VAL A 56 -5.47 -6.55 -9.68
CA VAL A 56 -4.70 -5.54 -8.96
C VAL A 56 -3.64 -4.93 -9.87
N TYR A 57 -3.53 -3.62 -9.81
CA TYR A 57 -2.34 -2.90 -10.25
C TYR A 57 -1.63 -2.30 -9.04
N MET A 58 -0.31 -2.41 -9.01
CA MET A 58 0.53 -1.76 -8.01
C MET A 58 1.66 -0.99 -8.70
N SER A 59 1.80 0.30 -8.38
CA SER A 59 2.97 1.05 -8.81
C SER A 59 4.22 0.55 -8.06
N ASN A 60 5.39 0.69 -8.66
CA ASN A 60 6.66 0.23 -8.10
C ASN A 60 6.71 -1.31 -7.85
N PHE A 61 5.82 -2.06 -8.54
CA PHE A 61 5.80 -3.51 -8.52
C PHE A 61 6.69 -4.03 -9.66
N GLY A 62 7.95 -4.21 -9.38
CA GLY A 62 8.95 -4.56 -10.38
C GLY A 62 10.14 -5.33 -9.80
N PRO A 63 11.20 -5.56 -10.61
CA PRO A 63 12.34 -6.41 -10.24
C PRO A 63 13.07 -6.01 -8.95
N ASP A 64 12.97 -4.74 -8.56
CA ASP A 64 13.57 -4.26 -7.31
C ASP A 64 12.84 -4.77 -6.06
N ARG A 65 11.57 -5.14 -6.20
CA ARG A 65 10.69 -5.54 -5.10
C ARG A 65 10.28 -7.00 -5.13
N VAL A 66 10.13 -7.55 -6.34
CA VAL A 66 9.66 -8.91 -6.56
C VAL A 66 10.44 -9.58 -7.66
N THR A 67 10.66 -10.88 -7.50
CA THR A 67 11.31 -11.72 -8.51
C THR A 67 10.29 -12.68 -9.10
N LEU A 68 10.23 -12.76 -10.44
CA LEU A 68 9.48 -13.84 -11.08
C LEU A 68 10.21 -15.16 -10.88
N THR A 69 9.52 -16.12 -10.28
CA THR A 69 10.03 -17.48 -10.12
C THR A 69 9.69 -18.37 -11.29
N GLN A 70 8.58 -18.04 -12.00
CA GLN A 70 8.13 -18.75 -13.19
C GLN A 70 7.42 -17.78 -14.15
N GLY A 71 7.45 -18.09 -15.44
CA GLY A 71 6.72 -17.36 -16.48
C GLY A 71 7.33 -16.02 -16.86
N SER A 72 6.48 -15.06 -17.19
CA SER A 72 6.86 -13.71 -17.64
C SER A 72 5.91 -12.65 -17.17
N TRP A 73 6.39 -11.40 -17.08
CA TRP A 73 5.51 -10.25 -16.84
C TRP A 73 4.52 -10.06 -17.99
N PRO A 74 3.26 -9.63 -17.69
CA PRO A 74 2.32 -9.21 -18.72
C PRO A 74 2.91 -8.09 -19.59
N GLY A 75 2.95 -8.31 -20.89
CA GLY A 75 3.46 -7.30 -21.83
C GLY A 75 2.44 -6.18 -22.09
N PRO A 76 2.87 -5.10 -22.76
CA PRO A 76 1.99 -3.96 -23.08
C PRO A 76 0.83 -4.34 -23.98
N GLU A 77 0.94 -5.38 -24.79
CA GLU A 77 -0.13 -5.94 -25.63
C GLU A 77 -1.33 -6.42 -24.81
N ASN A 78 -1.10 -6.81 -23.55
CA ASN A 78 -2.16 -7.23 -22.63
C ASN A 78 -3.26 -6.16 -22.48
N ALA A 79 -2.88 -4.89 -22.48
CA ALA A 79 -3.81 -3.76 -22.31
C ALA A 79 -4.65 -3.46 -23.56
N THR A 80 -4.20 -3.87 -24.75
CA THR A 80 -4.80 -3.54 -26.06
C THR A 80 -5.36 -4.74 -26.80
N ALA A 81 -5.23 -5.93 -26.23
CA ALA A 81 -5.72 -7.17 -26.83
C ALA A 81 -7.25 -7.12 -27.04
N PRO A 82 -7.76 -7.74 -28.11
CA PRO A 82 -9.18 -7.76 -28.44
C PRO A 82 -10.01 -8.41 -27.31
N PRO A 83 -11.32 -8.07 -27.23
CA PRO A 83 -12.25 -8.79 -26.33
C PRO A 83 -12.21 -10.30 -26.55
N GLY A 84 -12.26 -11.06 -25.45
CA GLY A 84 -12.18 -12.53 -25.48
C GLY A 84 -10.75 -13.09 -25.47
N THR A 85 -9.72 -12.27 -25.70
CA THR A 85 -8.34 -12.69 -25.41
C THR A 85 -8.13 -12.75 -23.90
N PRO A 86 -7.45 -13.76 -23.34
CA PRO A 86 -7.14 -13.78 -21.90
C PRO A 86 -6.41 -12.53 -21.43
N VAL A 87 -6.75 -12.06 -20.24
CA VAL A 87 -5.98 -11.02 -19.54
C VAL A 87 -4.84 -11.71 -18.83
N ASP A 88 -3.61 -11.34 -19.16
CA ASP A 88 -2.43 -11.86 -18.49
C ASP A 88 -2.25 -11.25 -17.10
N VAL A 89 -2.02 -12.12 -16.13
CA VAL A 89 -1.79 -11.73 -14.73
C VAL A 89 -0.61 -12.50 -14.16
N VAL A 90 0.01 -11.96 -13.13
CA VAL A 90 0.94 -12.69 -12.27
C VAL A 90 0.35 -12.83 -10.88
N VAL A 91 0.62 -13.95 -10.23
CA VAL A 91 0.16 -14.29 -8.88
C VAL A 91 1.34 -14.63 -7.98
N ASP A 92 1.16 -14.57 -6.67
CA ASP A 92 2.15 -15.11 -5.75
C ASP A 92 2.08 -16.64 -5.67
N GLY A 93 3.12 -17.27 -5.11
CA GLY A 93 3.21 -18.74 -5.03
C GLY A 93 2.04 -19.38 -4.29
N LEU A 94 1.55 -18.73 -3.21
CA LEU A 94 0.37 -19.21 -2.48
C LEU A 94 -0.89 -19.13 -3.34
N GLY A 95 -1.07 -18.04 -4.11
CA GLY A 95 -2.20 -17.88 -5.01
C GLY A 95 -2.24 -18.96 -6.08
N LEU A 96 -1.10 -19.31 -6.66
CA LEU A 96 -1.01 -20.40 -7.65
C LEU A 96 -1.42 -21.75 -7.03
N GLU A 97 -0.89 -22.07 -5.83
CA GLU A 97 -1.22 -23.29 -5.10
C GLU A 97 -2.72 -23.40 -4.78
N LEU A 98 -3.31 -22.30 -4.28
CA LEU A 98 -4.73 -22.25 -3.93
C LEU A 98 -5.65 -22.39 -5.14
N LEU A 99 -5.23 -21.91 -6.31
CA LEU A 99 -5.95 -22.09 -7.57
C LEU A 99 -5.78 -23.50 -8.15
N GLY A 100 -4.73 -24.22 -7.77
CA GLY A 100 -4.39 -25.53 -8.35
C GLY A 100 -4.14 -25.44 -9.87
N LEU A 101 -3.54 -24.34 -10.32
CA LEU A 101 -3.25 -24.04 -11.72
C LEU A 101 -1.74 -23.99 -11.96
N ASP A 102 -1.35 -24.09 -13.21
CA ASP A 102 0.01 -23.91 -13.68
C ASP A 102 0.18 -22.59 -14.48
N VAL A 103 1.42 -22.16 -14.65
CA VAL A 103 1.73 -21.03 -15.53
C VAL A 103 1.35 -21.37 -16.96
N GLY A 104 0.58 -20.50 -17.60
CA GLY A 104 0.01 -20.68 -18.93
C GLY A 104 -1.46 -21.09 -18.92
N ASP A 105 -1.97 -21.59 -17.80
CA ASP A 105 -3.37 -21.95 -17.67
C ASP A 105 -4.29 -20.74 -17.79
N VAL A 106 -5.46 -20.98 -18.36
CA VAL A 106 -6.52 -19.98 -18.53
C VAL A 106 -7.73 -20.41 -17.71
N MET A 107 -8.23 -19.48 -16.90
CA MET A 107 -9.47 -19.63 -16.15
C MET A 107 -10.44 -18.51 -16.55
N GLU A 108 -11.72 -18.74 -16.33
CA GLU A 108 -12.73 -17.71 -16.50
C GLU A 108 -13.14 -17.14 -15.14
N ILE A 109 -13.25 -15.81 -15.10
CA ILE A 109 -13.69 -15.08 -13.92
C ILE A 109 -14.95 -14.26 -14.21
N PHE A 110 -15.74 -13.99 -13.18
CA PHE A 110 -16.91 -13.12 -13.26
C PHE A 110 -17.12 -12.37 -11.92
N PRO A 111 -17.70 -11.15 -11.95
CA PRO A 111 -17.88 -10.34 -10.74
C PRO A 111 -18.75 -11.05 -9.69
N ALA A 112 -18.25 -11.09 -8.44
CA ALA A 112 -18.95 -11.73 -7.32
C ALA A 112 -20.26 -11.02 -6.93
N ALA A 113 -20.36 -9.71 -7.15
CA ALA A 113 -21.52 -8.88 -6.83
C ALA A 113 -22.49 -8.72 -8.02
N SER A 114 -22.57 -9.68 -8.91
CA SER A 114 -23.46 -9.60 -10.07
C SER A 114 -24.85 -10.16 -9.78
N PHE A 115 -25.88 -9.45 -10.24
CA PHE A 115 -27.31 -9.84 -10.04
C PHE A 115 -27.88 -10.68 -11.18
N ALA A 116 -27.16 -10.84 -12.26
CA ALA A 116 -27.56 -11.63 -13.41
C ALA A 116 -26.35 -12.45 -13.87
N ASP A 117 -26.51 -13.28 -14.87
CA ASP A 117 -25.41 -14.01 -15.47
C ASP A 117 -24.42 -13.04 -16.14
N PRO A 118 -23.31 -12.66 -15.46
CA PRO A 118 -22.38 -11.67 -15.99
C PRO A 118 -21.54 -12.29 -17.09
N PRO A 119 -21.05 -11.48 -18.05
CA PRO A 119 -20.08 -11.96 -19.01
C PRO A 119 -18.85 -12.52 -18.31
N ARG A 120 -18.29 -13.61 -18.84
CA ARG A 120 -17.03 -14.19 -18.37
C ARG A 120 -15.86 -13.44 -18.95
N MET A 121 -14.79 -13.38 -18.19
CA MET A 121 -13.50 -12.85 -18.65
C MET A 121 -12.45 -13.93 -18.52
N PRO A 122 -11.81 -14.33 -19.61
CA PRO A 122 -10.67 -15.24 -19.53
C PRO A 122 -9.45 -14.51 -18.95
N VAL A 123 -8.78 -15.16 -17.98
CA VAL A 123 -7.57 -14.71 -17.35
C VAL A 123 -6.52 -15.81 -17.46
N ARG A 124 -5.30 -15.45 -17.87
CA ARG A 124 -4.18 -16.39 -17.99
C ARG A 124 -3.15 -16.10 -16.92
N ILE A 125 -2.69 -17.13 -16.22
CA ILE A 125 -1.55 -17.04 -15.33
C ILE A 125 -0.27 -16.92 -16.16
N ALA A 126 0.23 -15.71 -16.35
CA ALA A 126 1.43 -15.45 -17.13
C ALA A 126 2.72 -15.70 -16.35
N GLY A 127 2.67 -15.61 -15.04
CA GLY A 127 3.83 -15.86 -14.20
C GLY A 127 3.52 -15.90 -12.72
N VAL A 128 4.52 -16.32 -11.96
CA VAL A 128 4.50 -16.40 -10.49
C VAL A 128 5.64 -15.58 -9.95
N PHE A 129 5.39 -14.85 -8.88
CA PHE A 129 6.39 -14.01 -8.24
C PHE A 129 6.55 -14.32 -6.75
N GLU A 130 7.69 -13.93 -6.23
CA GLU A 130 7.99 -13.88 -4.80
C GLU A 130 8.52 -12.49 -4.44
N ARG A 131 8.28 -12.05 -3.20
CA ARG A 131 8.84 -10.82 -2.67
C ARG A 131 10.32 -11.01 -2.40
N ASN A 132 11.16 -10.07 -2.84
CA ASN A 132 12.61 -10.12 -2.65
C ASN A 132 12.98 -10.05 -1.16
N ASP A 133 12.31 -9.17 -0.41
CA ASP A 133 12.43 -9.02 1.03
C ASP A 133 11.01 -8.90 1.62
N PRO A 134 10.44 -9.98 2.16
CA PRO A 134 9.10 -9.96 2.75
C PRO A 134 8.98 -9.06 3.99
N ASP A 135 10.09 -8.74 4.65
CA ASP A 135 10.15 -7.92 5.86
C ASP A 135 10.39 -6.43 5.57
N ASP A 136 10.56 -6.05 4.29
CA ASP A 136 10.67 -4.64 3.90
C ASP A 136 9.44 -3.84 4.37
N GLU A 137 9.67 -2.68 4.97
CA GLU A 137 8.59 -1.82 5.48
C GLU A 137 7.60 -1.39 4.38
N PHE A 138 8.01 -1.42 3.12
CA PHE A 138 7.14 -1.19 1.96
C PHE A 138 5.91 -2.10 1.99
N TRP A 139 6.06 -3.34 2.46
CA TRP A 139 4.98 -4.32 2.50
C TRP A 139 4.00 -4.11 3.67
N TYR A 140 4.36 -3.35 4.71
CA TYR A 140 3.48 -3.14 5.88
C TYR A 140 2.17 -2.43 5.54
N GLY A 141 2.20 -1.52 4.56
CA GLY A 141 1.00 -0.86 4.06
C GLY A 141 0.20 -1.72 3.08
N VAL A 142 0.89 -2.50 2.26
CA VAL A 142 0.33 -3.23 1.12
C VAL A 142 0.16 -4.73 1.37
N GLY A 143 0.54 -5.23 2.53
CA GLY A 143 0.56 -6.67 2.84
C GLY A 143 -0.80 -7.38 2.73
N SER A 144 -1.91 -6.66 2.86
CA SER A 144 -3.26 -7.20 2.64
C SER A 144 -3.59 -7.46 1.16
N ASN A 145 -2.74 -7.01 0.24
CA ASN A 145 -2.95 -7.17 -1.20
C ASN A 145 -2.21 -8.40 -1.78
N PHE A 146 -1.84 -9.34 -0.94
CA PHE A 146 -1.30 -10.64 -1.33
C PHE A 146 -2.28 -11.76 -1.02
N SER A 147 -2.04 -12.95 -1.58
CA SER A 147 -2.91 -14.09 -1.34
C SER A 147 -3.03 -14.38 0.15
N LEU A 148 -4.27 -14.51 0.58
CA LEU A 148 -4.65 -14.72 1.97
C LEU A 148 -5.67 -15.84 2.05
N GLN A 149 -5.36 -16.85 2.85
CA GLN A 149 -6.30 -17.90 3.22
C GLN A 149 -6.55 -17.86 4.73
N ASN A 150 -7.82 -17.85 5.11
CA ASN A 150 -8.25 -18.00 6.48
C ASN A 150 -9.52 -18.87 6.55
N ASP A 151 -10.06 -19.09 7.75
CA ASP A 151 -11.21 -19.96 7.98
C ASP A 151 -12.52 -19.46 7.32
N ARG A 152 -12.55 -18.23 6.82
CA ARG A 152 -13.76 -17.62 6.27
C ARG A 152 -13.68 -17.33 4.79
N TRP A 153 -12.50 -16.97 4.28
CA TRP A 153 -12.32 -16.59 2.88
C TRP A 153 -10.90 -16.84 2.40
N THR A 154 -10.80 -16.97 1.11
CA THR A 154 -9.55 -17.00 0.38
C THR A 154 -9.60 -15.92 -0.69
N ILE A 155 -8.64 -15.01 -0.68
CA ILE A 155 -8.49 -13.96 -1.67
C ILE A 155 -7.17 -14.14 -2.39
N ILE A 156 -7.21 -14.10 -3.71
CA ILE A 156 -6.05 -14.27 -4.60
C ILE A 156 -5.97 -13.04 -5.48
N PRO A 157 -5.08 -12.09 -5.16
CA PRO A 157 -4.81 -10.96 -6.02
C PRO A 157 -4.08 -11.39 -7.29
N MET A 158 -4.54 -10.90 -8.41
CA MET A 158 -3.99 -11.16 -9.73
C MET A 158 -3.44 -9.85 -10.28
N PHE A 159 -2.11 -9.72 -10.31
CA PHE A 159 -1.45 -8.47 -10.66
C PHE A 159 -1.29 -8.33 -12.17
N THR A 160 -1.61 -7.13 -12.68
CA THR A 160 -1.44 -6.79 -14.08
C THR A 160 -1.11 -5.30 -14.24
N SER A 161 -0.94 -4.84 -15.49
CA SER A 161 -0.66 -3.44 -15.76
C SER A 161 -1.87 -2.53 -15.51
N GLU A 162 -1.62 -1.26 -15.16
CA GLU A 162 -2.66 -0.25 -14.97
C GLU A 162 -3.57 -0.13 -16.19
N ASP A 163 -2.97 -0.11 -17.37
CA ASP A 163 -3.71 -0.01 -18.62
C ASP A 163 -4.60 -1.25 -18.87
N ALA A 164 -4.16 -2.45 -18.50
CA ALA A 164 -4.98 -3.66 -18.60
C ALA A 164 -6.16 -3.60 -17.63
N VAL A 165 -5.98 -3.11 -16.39
CA VAL A 165 -7.10 -2.91 -15.46
C VAL A 165 -8.15 -1.99 -16.05
N PHE A 166 -7.75 -0.82 -16.56
CA PHE A 166 -8.72 0.17 -17.04
C PHE A 166 -9.31 -0.16 -18.40
N ASN A 167 -8.52 -0.63 -19.34
CA ASN A 167 -8.96 -0.86 -20.70
C ASN A 167 -9.69 -2.19 -20.88
N ARG A 168 -9.26 -3.21 -20.15
CA ARG A 168 -9.80 -4.57 -20.31
C ARG A 168 -10.84 -4.87 -19.22
N VAL A 169 -10.45 -4.80 -17.95
CA VAL A 169 -11.31 -5.22 -16.83
C VAL A 169 -12.45 -4.23 -16.63
N ILE A 170 -12.17 -2.96 -16.42
CA ILE A 170 -13.19 -1.93 -16.24
C ILE A 170 -13.93 -1.66 -17.57
N GLY A 171 -13.24 -1.81 -18.70
CA GLY A 171 -13.88 -1.75 -20.02
C GLY A 171 -14.98 -2.78 -20.19
N GLN A 172 -14.78 -4.01 -19.73
CA GLN A 172 -15.78 -5.09 -19.77
C GLN A 172 -16.84 -4.96 -18.66
N TYR A 173 -16.45 -4.45 -17.48
CA TYR A 173 -17.32 -4.29 -16.31
C TYR A 173 -17.36 -2.83 -15.84
N PRO A 174 -18.07 -1.93 -16.54
CA PRO A 174 -18.01 -0.48 -16.25
C PRO A 174 -18.56 -0.08 -14.87
N THR A 175 -19.38 -0.92 -14.26
CA THR A 175 -19.97 -0.71 -12.94
C THR A 175 -19.21 -1.42 -11.82
N LEU A 176 -18.08 -2.05 -12.14
CA LEU A 176 -17.27 -2.73 -11.14
C LEU A 176 -16.70 -1.72 -10.16
N TYR A 177 -16.89 -1.99 -8.87
CA TYR A 177 -16.29 -1.19 -7.83
C TYR A 177 -14.76 -1.34 -7.87
N THR A 178 -14.07 -0.23 -7.71
CA THR A 178 -12.61 -0.18 -7.76
C THR A 178 -12.10 0.75 -6.68
N ASP A 179 -11.25 0.24 -5.84
CA ASP A 179 -10.53 1.02 -4.83
C ASP A 179 -9.19 1.51 -5.38
N VAL A 180 -8.82 2.72 -4.99
CA VAL A 180 -7.50 3.27 -5.28
C VAL A 180 -6.90 3.76 -3.98
N THR A 181 -5.80 3.14 -3.58
CA THR A 181 -5.10 3.45 -2.34
C THR A 181 -3.72 4.00 -2.65
N TRP A 182 -3.34 5.08 -1.97
CA TRP A 182 -1.99 5.64 -2.00
C TRP A 182 -1.34 5.43 -0.65
N TYR A 183 -0.13 4.88 -0.67
CA TYR A 183 0.75 4.72 0.48
C TYR A 183 1.93 5.67 0.33
N TYR A 184 2.20 6.44 1.37
CA TYR A 184 3.34 7.34 1.46
C TYR A 184 4.22 6.88 2.61
N TYR A 185 5.45 6.51 2.29
CA TYR A 185 6.45 6.05 3.26
C TYR A 185 7.37 7.20 3.59
N LEU A 186 7.37 7.64 4.84
CA LEU A 186 8.20 8.74 5.29
C LEU A 186 9.62 8.26 5.56
N ASP A 187 10.60 9.07 5.16
CA ASP A 187 12.00 8.84 5.45
C ASP A 187 12.31 9.28 6.89
N ARG A 188 12.35 8.31 7.80
CA ARG A 188 12.61 8.54 9.22
C ARG A 188 14.01 9.03 9.50
N GLU A 189 14.98 8.78 8.62
CA GLU A 189 16.38 9.15 8.81
C GLU A 189 16.62 10.63 8.48
N THR A 190 15.84 11.18 7.54
CA THR A 190 15.95 12.58 7.13
C THR A 190 15.10 13.53 7.95
N LEU A 191 14.07 13.03 8.66
CA LEU A 191 13.19 13.83 9.51
C LEU A 191 13.94 14.42 10.70
N ARG A 192 13.83 15.74 10.87
CA ARG A 192 14.39 16.50 12.00
C ARG A 192 13.28 17.00 12.90
N ALA A 193 13.63 17.25 14.17
CA ALA A 193 12.70 17.85 15.13
C ALA A 193 12.09 19.16 14.64
N SER A 194 12.84 19.95 13.85
CA SER A 194 12.37 21.20 13.25
C SER A 194 11.32 21.00 12.16
N ASP A 195 11.17 19.81 11.63
CA ASP A 195 10.27 19.51 10.52
C ASP A 195 8.90 19.03 11.03
N VAL A 196 8.80 18.64 12.30
CA VAL A 196 7.61 18.05 12.91
C VAL A 196 6.38 18.96 12.74
N ASP A 197 6.49 20.22 13.15
CA ASP A 197 5.37 21.18 13.07
C ASP A 197 4.93 21.37 11.61
N ARG A 198 5.89 21.45 10.68
CA ARG A 198 5.59 21.59 9.25
C ARG A 198 4.93 20.35 8.70
N LEU A 199 5.40 19.17 9.10
CA LEU A 199 4.83 17.89 8.68
C LEU A 199 3.39 17.74 9.18
N GLN A 200 3.13 18.06 10.45
CA GLN A 200 1.78 18.06 11.03
C GLN A 200 0.85 19.02 10.26
N GLN A 201 1.32 20.23 9.95
CA GLN A 201 0.55 21.16 9.16
C GLN A 201 0.29 20.64 7.75
N THR A 202 1.27 20.00 7.12
CA THR A 202 1.12 19.39 5.79
C THR A 202 0.08 18.29 5.81
N VAL A 203 0.11 17.43 6.82
CA VAL A 203 -0.89 16.37 7.06
C VAL A 203 -2.29 16.98 7.20
N PHE A 204 -2.45 17.94 8.08
CA PHE A 204 -3.75 18.59 8.30
C PHE A 204 -4.32 19.22 7.03
N VAL A 205 -3.48 19.88 6.23
CA VAL A 205 -3.89 20.43 4.94
C VAL A 205 -4.28 19.34 3.97
N ALA A 206 -3.49 18.26 3.89
CA ALA A 206 -3.77 17.14 3.01
C ALA A 206 -5.11 16.44 3.36
N GLU A 207 -5.39 16.23 4.64
CA GLU A 207 -6.67 15.65 5.09
C GLU A 207 -7.86 16.51 4.67
N ARG A 208 -7.77 17.81 4.86
CA ARG A 208 -8.81 18.75 4.41
C ARG A 208 -8.99 18.76 2.91
N GLU A 209 -7.90 18.72 2.15
CA GLU A 209 -7.96 18.65 0.69
C GLU A 209 -8.59 17.33 0.23
N ILE A 210 -8.31 16.22 0.87
CA ILE A 210 -8.92 14.92 0.60
C ILE A 210 -10.43 14.98 0.89
N GLU A 211 -10.81 15.43 2.07
CA GLU A 211 -12.22 15.51 2.49
C GLU A 211 -13.05 16.39 1.54
N PHE A 212 -12.50 17.52 1.11
CA PHE A 212 -13.20 18.46 0.24
C PHE A 212 -13.31 18.01 -1.22
N ASN A 213 -12.25 17.40 -1.76
CA ASN A 213 -12.13 17.14 -3.20
C ASN A 213 -12.37 15.69 -3.58
N LEU A 214 -12.21 14.75 -2.64
CA LEU A 214 -12.36 13.32 -2.89
C LEU A 214 -13.56 12.77 -2.12
N LYS A 215 -14.72 12.77 -2.75
CA LYS A 215 -15.91 12.12 -2.18
C LYS A 215 -15.68 10.61 -2.05
N ASN A 216 -16.10 10.03 -0.93
CA ASN A 216 -15.93 8.61 -0.59
C ASN A 216 -14.47 8.19 -0.43
N SER A 217 -13.62 9.08 0.04
CA SER A 217 -12.25 8.74 0.44
C SER A 217 -12.09 8.77 1.95
N SER A 218 -11.13 8.05 2.43
CA SER A 218 -10.66 8.10 3.83
C SER A 218 -9.15 8.23 3.85
N SER A 219 -8.62 8.97 4.81
CA SER A 219 -7.20 8.99 5.12
C SER A 219 -6.94 8.19 6.40
N ARG A 220 -5.85 7.46 6.44
CA ARG A 220 -5.33 6.84 7.65
C ARG A 220 -3.87 7.25 7.79
N ILE A 221 -3.59 8.05 8.80
CA ILE A 221 -2.25 8.56 9.05
C ILE A 221 -1.75 7.90 10.33
N ARG A 222 -0.58 7.28 10.25
CA ARG A 222 0.14 6.72 11.41
C ARG A 222 1.28 7.65 11.86
N LEU A 223 1.06 8.95 11.70
CA LEU A 223 2.03 9.95 12.08
C LEU A 223 2.12 10.08 13.59
N ASP A 224 1.01 9.90 14.30
CA ASP A 224 0.95 10.01 15.76
C ASP A 224 1.87 8.98 16.42
N ASP A 225 1.84 7.72 15.97
CA ASP A 225 2.74 6.65 16.44
C ASP A 225 4.22 7.03 16.20
N LEU A 226 4.50 7.66 15.06
CA LEU A 226 5.85 8.07 14.67
C LEU A 226 6.33 9.29 15.48
N LEU A 227 5.44 10.24 15.76
CA LEU A 227 5.72 11.41 16.56
C LEU A 227 5.92 11.03 18.03
N GLU A 228 5.12 10.12 18.59
CA GLU A 228 5.26 9.63 19.96
C GLU A 228 6.61 8.90 20.16
N ASP A 229 7.01 8.04 19.20
CA ASP A 229 8.33 7.41 19.21
C ASP A 229 9.46 8.44 19.10
N PHE A 230 9.28 9.47 18.28
CA PHE A 230 10.24 10.55 18.11
C PHE A 230 10.34 11.44 19.35
N GLU A 231 9.23 11.86 19.95
CA GLU A 231 9.20 12.62 21.20
C GLU A 231 9.83 11.84 22.36
N SER A 232 9.56 10.55 22.45
CA SER A 232 10.15 9.69 23.47
C SER A 232 11.68 9.59 23.33
N ARG A 233 12.19 9.47 22.09
CA ARG A 233 13.63 9.49 21.81
C ARG A 233 14.28 10.85 22.10
N LEU A 234 13.60 11.95 21.78
CA LEU A 234 14.06 13.29 22.12
C LEU A 234 14.11 13.51 23.65
N LEU A 235 13.13 13.02 24.37
CA LEU A 235 13.13 13.06 25.86
C LEU A 235 14.32 12.27 26.42
N LEU A 236 14.56 11.05 25.93
CA LEU A 236 15.68 10.22 26.30
C LEU A 236 17.03 10.89 25.98
N ALA A 237 17.15 11.59 24.86
CA ALA A 237 18.36 12.33 24.50
C ALA A 237 18.54 13.61 25.32
N ARG A 238 17.46 14.22 25.81
CA ARG A 238 17.52 15.42 26.71
C ARG A 238 17.90 15.09 28.12
N VAL A 239 17.57 13.90 28.64
CA VAL A 239 17.90 13.51 30.06
C VAL A 239 19.37 13.59 30.35
N PRO A 240 20.32 13.02 29.59
CA PRO A 240 21.75 13.18 29.88
C PRO A 240 22.22 14.63 29.78
N LEU A 241 21.65 15.43 28.87
CA LEU A 241 21.98 16.86 28.76
C LEU A 241 21.58 17.62 30.00
N PHE A 242 20.38 17.40 30.55
CA PHE A 242 19.90 17.97 31.79
C PHE A 242 20.78 17.54 32.97
N LEU A 243 21.20 16.27 33.05
CA LEU A 243 22.09 15.77 34.08
C LEU A 243 23.45 16.48 34.03
N VAL A 244 24.03 16.66 32.86
CA VAL A 244 25.30 17.39 32.69
C VAL A 244 25.18 18.86 33.13
N VAL A 245 24.12 19.54 32.70
CA VAL A 245 23.85 20.94 33.08
C VAL A 245 23.64 21.04 34.58
N PHE A 246 22.90 20.12 35.18
CA PHE A 246 22.67 20.09 36.67
C PHE A 246 23.97 19.87 37.43
N LEU A 247 24.82 18.97 36.92
CA LEU A 247 26.12 18.67 37.54
C LEU A 247 27.08 19.86 37.45
N ILE A 248 27.17 20.53 36.32
CA ILE A 248 27.97 21.74 36.11
C ILE A 248 27.46 22.87 37.01
N THR A 249 26.14 23.06 37.07
CA THR A 249 25.54 24.09 37.94
C THR A 249 25.80 23.78 39.42
N GLY A 250 25.72 22.55 39.86
CA GLY A 250 26.03 22.11 41.22
C GLY A 250 27.49 22.37 41.59
N ILE A 251 28.42 22.06 40.68
CA ILE A 251 29.85 22.33 40.85
C ILE A 251 30.11 23.84 40.98
N LEU A 252 29.50 24.64 40.13
CA LEU A 252 29.62 26.11 40.15
C LEU A 252 29.11 26.71 41.47
N LEU A 253 27.95 26.27 41.94
CA LEU A 253 27.37 26.69 43.20
C LEU A 253 28.25 26.28 44.38
N TYR A 254 28.82 25.07 44.35
CA TYR A 254 29.75 24.61 45.37
C TYR A 254 31.01 25.48 45.45
N TYR A 255 31.63 25.81 44.30
CA TYR A 255 32.78 26.71 44.25
C TYR A 255 32.45 28.12 44.72
N LEU A 256 31.26 28.64 44.34
CA LEU A 256 30.80 29.96 44.83
C LEU A 256 30.64 30.00 46.36
N ALA A 257 30.07 28.94 46.92
CA ALA A 257 29.92 28.82 48.38
C ALA A 257 31.29 28.73 49.10
N LEU A 258 32.24 27.98 48.52
CA LEU A 258 33.61 27.88 49.08
C LEU A 258 34.35 29.21 49.06
N VAL A 259 34.28 29.96 47.95
CA VAL A 259 34.91 31.28 47.83
C VAL A 259 34.26 32.28 48.76
N SER A 260 32.93 32.27 48.92
CA SER A 260 32.22 33.14 49.84
C SER A 260 32.56 32.86 51.32
N GLY A 261 32.80 31.58 51.65
CA GLY A 261 33.21 31.19 53.00
C GLY A 261 34.69 31.52 53.37
N LEU A 262 35.51 31.79 52.31
CA LEU A 262 36.93 32.21 52.54
C LEU A 262 37.09 33.72 52.67
N ILE A 263 36.05 34.51 52.41
CA ILE A 263 36.06 35.99 52.47
C ILE A 263 35.50 36.52 53.83
N VAL A 264 34.98 35.65 54.65
CA VAL A 264 34.52 35.96 56.00
C VAL A 264 35.61 35.54 57.01
#